data_55442320f986cd931dc22145c10c5706
#
_entry.id   55442320f986cd931dc22145c10c5706
#
_cell.length_a   1.000
_cell.length_b   1.000
_cell.length_c   1.000
_cell.angle_alpha   90.00
_cell.angle_beta   90.00
_cell.angle_gamma   90.00
#
_symmetry.space_group_name_H-M   'P 1'
#
loop_
_entity.id
_entity.type
_entity.pdbx_description
1 polymer ?
#
loop_
_entity_poly.entity_id
_entity_poly.type
_entity_poly.pdbx_seq_one_letter_code
_entity_poly.pdbx_strand_id
1 'polypeptide(L)'
;IGKDVFLVYSPEREDPGNPTYSTENIPKVCGGSTKECLEVGQVLYSMVVGQVVPLSSTRAAELTKLLENIYRAVNIGLVNELKIVADRMGIDIREVIDAAATKPFGFTPFYPGPGLGGHCIPIDPFYLTWKAREYGINTRFIELAGEVNTAMPQWVVGKVIDALNEKGQSLKGAKI
;
A
#
# COMPACT_ATOMS: atom_id res chain seq x y z
N ILE A 1 17.44 -28.50 6.58
CA ILE A 1 16.39 -27.59 7.08
C ILE A 1 15.33 -28.44 7.79
N GLY A 2 14.79 -27.94 8.89
CA GLY A 2 13.77 -28.65 9.67
C GLY A 2 14.32 -29.60 10.74
N LYS A 3 15.64 -29.72 10.89
CA LYS A 3 16.32 -30.50 11.95
C LYS A 3 17.38 -29.66 12.64
N ASP A 4 18.45 -29.32 11.94
CA ASP A 4 19.57 -28.57 12.51
C ASP A 4 19.44 -27.05 12.29
N VAL A 5 18.66 -26.65 11.26
CA VAL A 5 18.39 -25.25 10.91
C VAL A 5 16.89 -25.10 10.60
N PHE A 6 16.27 -24.09 11.18
CA PHE A 6 14.87 -23.76 10.97
C PHE A 6 14.76 -22.45 10.19
N LEU A 7 14.16 -22.53 9.00
CA LEU A 7 13.97 -21.38 8.11
C LEU A 7 12.49 -20.96 8.11
N VAL A 8 12.26 -19.76 8.61
CA VAL A 8 10.94 -19.11 8.64
C VAL A 8 11.01 -17.74 8.01
N TYR A 9 9.89 -17.30 7.47
CA TYR A 9 9.69 -15.92 7.02
C TYR A 9 8.51 -15.31 7.74
N SER A 10 8.71 -14.11 8.27
CA SER A 10 7.67 -13.33 8.93
C SER A 10 7.88 -11.86 8.58
N PRO A 11 7.04 -11.28 7.72
CA PRO A 11 7.17 -9.89 7.29
C PRO A 11 6.89 -8.93 8.46
N GLU A 12 7.53 -7.76 8.40
CA GLU A 12 7.16 -6.65 9.29
C GLU A 12 5.90 -5.96 8.78
N ARG A 13 4.96 -5.71 9.72
CA ARG A 13 3.65 -5.11 9.43
C ARG A 13 3.39 -3.85 10.27
N GLU A 14 4.39 -3.39 11.00
CA GLU A 14 4.29 -2.19 11.82
C GLU A 14 4.08 -0.94 10.95
N ASP A 15 3.29 -0.02 11.49
CA ASP A 15 3.09 1.33 10.96
C ASP A 15 3.76 2.32 11.93
N PRO A 16 4.99 2.78 11.63
CA PRO A 16 5.77 3.59 12.54
C PRO A 16 5.02 4.87 12.94
N GLY A 17 4.91 5.09 14.25
CA GLY A 17 4.19 6.24 14.79
C GLY A 17 2.68 6.03 14.95
N ASN A 18 2.17 4.85 14.68
CA ASN A 18 0.76 4.52 14.95
C ASN A 18 0.49 4.54 16.46
N PRO A 19 -0.51 5.32 16.94
CA PRO A 19 -0.75 5.45 18.37
C PRO A 19 -1.42 4.22 19.02
N THR A 20 -2.00 3.34 18.20
CA THR A 20 -2.84 2.21 18.68
C THR A 20 -2.14 0.86 18.48
N TYR A 21 -1.39 0.73 17.38
CA TYR A 21 -0.80 -0.53 16.96
C TYR A 21 0.72 -0.48 17.07
N SER A 22 1.28 -1.55 17.64
CA SER A 22 2.71 -1.78 17.81
C SER A 22 3.06 -3.21 17.42
N THR A 23 4.33 -3.53 17.34
CA THR A 23 4.82 -4.90 17.05
C THR A 23 4.19 -5.95 17.98
N GLU A 24 3.89 -5.61 19.23
CA GLU A 24 3.33 -6.55 20.20
C GLU A 24 1.86 -6.94 19.93
N ASN A 25 1.05 -5.98 19.46
CA ASN A 25 -0.39 -6.16 19.30
C ASN A 25 -0.85 -6.37 17.86
N ILE A 26 0.02 -6.17 16.87
CA ILE A 26 -0.27 -6.51 15.47
C ILE A 26 -0.10 -8.03 15.29
N PRO A 27 -1.15 -8.76 14.81
CA PRO A 27 -1.01 -10.18 14.51
C PRO A 27 0.13 -10.43 13.53
N LYS A 28 1.10 -11.27 13.88
CA LYS A 28 2.29 -11.54 13.08
C LYS A 28 2.09 -12.79 12.23
N VAL A 29 2.16 -12.65 10.91
CA VAL A 29 2.12 -13.80 10.00
C VAL A 29 3.47 -14.51 10.00
N CYS A 30 3.46 -15.83 9.94
CA CYS A 30 4.67 -16.65 9.97
C CYS A 30 4.52 -17.84 9.02
N GLY A 31 5.46 -17.99 8.10
CA GLY A 31 5.53 -19.13 7.16
C GLY A 31 6.83 -19.90 7.35
N GLY A 32 6.75 -21.23 7.45
CA GLY A 32 7.94 -22.10 7.53
C GLY A 32 8.26 -22.74 6.18
N SER A 33 9.53 -23.06 5.96
CA SER A 33 9.97 -23.86 4.80
C SER A 33 9.56 -25.33 4.93
N THR A 34 9.40 -25.83 6.16
CA THR A 34 8.84 -27.13 6.51
C THR A 34 7.88 -26.96 7.68
N LYS A 35 7.14 -28.01 8.01
CA LYS A 35 6.23 -28.01 9.16
C LYS A 35 6.97 -27.74 10.46
N GLU A 36 8.11 -28.39 10.66
CA GLU A 36 8.97 -28.22 11.85
C GLU A 36 9.51 -26.78 11.94
N CYS A 37 9.88 -26.18 10.79
CA CYS A 37 10.26 -24.77 10.72
C CYS A 37 9.14 -23.86 11.20
N LEU A 38 7.91 -24.11 10.72
CA LEU A 38 6.75 -23.33 11.13
C LEU A 38 6.45 -23.47 12.61
N GLU A 39 6.50 -24.68 13.16
CA GLU A 39 6.28 -24.95 14.59
C GLU A 39 7.28 -24.18 15.46
N VAL A 40 8.57 -24.24 15.12
CA VAL A 40 9.60 -23.48 15.83
C VAL A 40 9.39 -21.96 15.70
N GLY A 41 9.05 -21.49 14.50
CA GLY A 41 8.74 -20.07 14.27
C GLY A 41 7.55 -19.58 15.07
N GLN A 42 6.48 -20.38 15.16
CA GLN A 42 5.30 -20.05 15.97
C GLN A 42 5.65 -19.95 17.46
N VAL A 43 6.42 -20.91 18.00
CA VAL A 43 6.86 -20.87 19.40
C VAL A 43 7.67 -19.61 19.66
N LEU A 44 8.66 -19.33 18.81
CA LEU A 44 9.53 -18.16 18.96
C LEU A 44 8.72 -16.84 18.96
N TYR A 45 7.89 -16.63 17.95
CA TYR A 45 7.12 -15.38 17.85
C TYR A 45 6.05 -15.26 18.93
N SER A 46 5.44 -16.35 19.38
CA SER A 46 4.46 -16.32 20.48
C SER A 46 5.04 -15.85 21.82
N MET A 47 6.37 -15.82 21.95
CA MET A 47 7.03 -15.26 23.13
C MET A 47 7.05 -13.72 23.15
N VAL A 48 6.85 -13.08 21.99
CA VAL A 48 7.05 -11.61 21.83
C VAL A 48 5.85 -10.88 21.25
N VAL A 49 4.89 -11.58 20.63
CA VAL A 49 3.67 -10.98 20.05
C VAL A 49 2.42 -11.66 20.59
N GLY A 50 1.32 -10.89 20.66
CA GLY A 50 0.05 -11.38 21.18
C GLY A 50 -0.62 -12.45 20.32
N GLN A 51 -0.38 -12.45 18.99
CA GLN A 51 -0.98 -13.42 18.06
C GLN A 51 -0.02 -13.74 16.92
N VAL A 52 0.17 -15.04 16.66
CA VAL A 52 0.86 -15.55 15.47
C VAL A 52 -0.16 -16.20 14.52
N VAL A 53 -0.12 -15.82 13.25
CA VAL A 53 -0.96 -16.38 12.18
C VAL A 53 -0.08 -17.29 11.32
N PRO A 54 -0.21 -18.62 11.44
CA PRO A 54 0.59 -19.55 10.65
C PRO A 54 0.11 -19.60 9.20
N LEU A 55 1.07 -19.65 8.29
CA LEU A 55 0.84 -19.79 6.86
C LEU A 55 1.55 -21.03 6.33
N SER A 56 1.04 -21.58 5.22
CA SER A 56 1.48 -22.84 4.63
C SER A 56 2.91 -22.82 4.09
N SER A 57 3.49 -21.63 3.88
CA SER A 57 4.84 -21.49 3.35
C SER A 57 5.43 -20.10 3.60
N THR A 58 6.74 -19.97 3.48
CA THR A 58 7.45 -18.69 3.48
C THR A 58 6.94 -17.77 2.36
N ARG A 59 6.64 -18.34 1.18
CA ARG A 59 6.10 -17.59 0.03
C ARG A 59 4.71 -16.99 0.31
N ALA A 60 3.85 -17.73 1.00
CA ALA A 60 2.54 -17.21 1.40
C ALA A 60 2.68 -16.04 2.37
N ALA A 61 3.61 -16.11 3.32
CA ALA A 61 3.88 -15.04 4.26
C ALA A 61 4.45 -13.78 3.56
N GLU A 62 5.35 -13.97 2.60
CA GLU A 62 5.89 -12.89 1.77
C GLU A 62 4.79 -12.22 0.92
N LEU A 63 3.97 -13.02 0.23
CA LEU A 63 2.90 -12.52 -0.60
C LEU A 63 1.82 -11.78 0.20
N THR A 64 1.61 -12.13 1.47
CA THR A 64 0.69 -11.42 2.36
C THR A 64 1.10 -9.95 2.51
N LYS A 65 2.38 -9.67 2.77
CA LYS A 65 2.89 -8.29 2.88
C LYS A 65 2.79 -7.54 1.55
N LEU A 66 3.11 -8.20 0.46
CA LEU A 66 2.99 -7.61 -0.87
C LEU A 66 1.53 -7.26 -1.18
N LEU A 67 0.58 -8.15 -0.85
CA LEU A 67 -0.85 -7.89 -1.04
C LEU A 67 -1.32 -6.67 -0.24
N GLU A 68 -0.91 -6.53 1.02
CA GLU A 68 -1.27 -5.37 1.86
C GLU A 68 -0.78 -4.04 1.23
N ASN A 69 0.45 -4.01 0.73
CA ASN A 69 1.01 -2.82 0.08
C ASN A 69 0.38 -2.56 -1.29
N ILE A 70 0.12 -3.58 -2.08
CA ILE A 70 -0.55 -3.49 -3.38
C ILE A 70 -2.00 -3.00 -3.19
N TYR A 71 -2.74 -3.54 -2.23
CA TYR A 71 -4.09 -3.09 -1.90
C TYR A 71 -4.13 -1.58 -1.64
N ARG A 72 -3.18 -1.08 -0.86
CA ARG A 72 -3.06 0.35 -0.57
C ARG A 72 -2.71 1.15 -1.82
N ALA A 73 -1.71 0.72 -2.59
CA ALA A 73 -1.26 1.40 -3.81
C ALA A 73 -2.38 1.50 -4.87
N VAL A 74 -3.13 0.41 -5.08
CA VAL A 74 -4.23 0.35 -6.06
C VAL A 74 -5.40 1.25 -5.63
N ASN A 75 -5.79 1.22 -4.36
CA ASN A 75 -6.88 2.07 -3.88
C ASN A 75 -6.51 3.56 -3.88
N ILE A 76 -5.24 3.91 -3.57
CA ILE A 76 -4.76 5.29 -3.73
C ILE A 76 -4.77 5.69 -5.22
N GLY A 77 -4.34 4.82 -6.12
CA GLY A 77 -4.42 5.06 -7.56
C GLY A 77 -5.85 5.33 -8.02
N LEU A 78 -6.80 4.53 -7.56
CA LEU A 78 -8.23 4.70 -7.87
C LEU A 78 -8.74 6.08 -7.42
N VAL A 79 -8.52 6.49 -6.18
CA VAL A 79 -9.03 7.79 -5.69
C VAL A 79 -8.26 8.97 -6.29
N ASN A 80 -7.01 8.80 -6.69
CA ASN A 80 -6.24 9.78 -7.43
C ASN A 80 -6.81 9.99 -8.85
N GLU A 81 -7.16 8.92 -9.56
CA GLU A 81 -7.84 9.01 -10.86
C GLU A 81 -9.20 9.68 -10.72
N LEU A 82 -10.00 9.27 -9.72
CA LEU A 82 -11.30 9.89 -9.43
C LEU A 82 -11.15 11.36 -9.04
N LYS A 83 -10.05 11.78 -8.39
CA LYS A 83 -9.77 13.19 -8.12
C LYS A 83 -9.66 13.99 -9.42
N ILE A 84 -8.99 13.46 -10.44
CA ILE A 84 -8.84 14.12 -11.73
C ILE A 84 -10.20 14.27 -12.42
N VAL A 85 -11.02 13.21 -12.39
CA VAL A 85 -12.38 13.21 -12.95
C VAL A 85 -13.27 14.22 -12.23
N ALA A 86 -13.32 14.16 -10.90
CA ALA A 86 -14.14 15.05 -10.07
C ALA A 86 -13.76 16.53 -10.26
N ASP A 87 -12.45 16.82 -10.34
CA ASP A 87 -11.93 18.15 -10.62
C ASP A 87 -12.48 18.73 -11.96
N ARG A 88 -12.50 17.92 -13.02
CA ARG A 88 -13.06 18.31 -14.32
C ARG A 88 -14.57 18.50 -14.29
N MET A 89 -15.25 17.83 -13.37
CA MET A 89 -16.71 17.94 -13.18
C MET A 89 -17.09 19.05 -12.19
N GLY A 90 -16.13 19.70 -11.54
CA GLY A 90 -16.39 20.70 -10.49
C GLY A 90 -16.94 20.10 -9.20
N ILE A 91 -16.62 18.82 -8.90
CA ILE A 91 -17.09 18.08 -7.73
C ILE A 91 -15.94 17.98 -6.72
N ASP A 92 -16.24 18.19 -5.43
CA ASP A 92 -15.29 17.91 -4.36
C ASP A 92 -15.24 16.39 -4.06
N ILE A 93 -14.15 15.76 -4.45
CA ILE A 93 -13.94 14.32 -4.23
C ILE A 93 -13.87 13.95 -2.75
N ARG A 94 -13.45 14.85 -1.87
CA ARG A 94 -13.40 14.57 -0.42
C ARG A 94 -14.80 14.43 0.14
N GLU A 95 -15.71 15.33 -0.21
CA GLU A 95 -17.13 15.23 0.14
C GLU A 95 -17.73 13.89 -0.31
N VAL A 96 -17.43 13.46 -1.54
CA VAL A 96 -17.90 12.18 -2.09
C VAL A 96 -17.34 10.98 -1.31
N ILE A 97 -16.06 11.00 -0.98
CA ILE A 97 -15.42 9.93 -0.21
C ILE A 97 -15.99 9.88 1.21
N ASP A 98 -16.14 11.02 1.87
CA ASP A 98 -16.70 11.11 3.23
C ASP A 98 -18.14 10.60 3.27
N ALA A 99 -18.94 10.97 2.29
CA ALA A 99 -20.30 10.44 2.15
C ALA A 99 -20.32 8.92 1.91
N ALA A 100 -19.44 8.41 1.04
CA ALA A 100 -19.32 6.98 0.79
C ALA A 100 -18.84 6.20 2.03
N ALA A 101 -18.00 6.80 2.88
CA ALA A 101 -17.49 6.22 4.12
C ALA A 101 -18.56 6.03 5.19
N THR A 102 -19.71 6.70 5.08
CA THR A 102 -20.85 6.47 5.98
C THR A 102 -21.50 5.11 5.79
N LYS A 103 -21.24 4.45 4.67
CA LYS A 103 -21.73 3.08 4.42
C LYS A 103 -21.00 2.10 5.34
N PRO A 104 -21.70 1.32 6.17
CA PRO A 104 -21.08 0.50 7.21
C PRO A 104 -20.38 -0.77 6.67
N PHE A 105 -20.45 -1.05 5.37
CA PHE A 105 -19.85 -2.22 4.73
C PHE A 105 -19.47 -1.95 3.27
N GLY A 106 -18.48 -2.70 2.76
CA GLY A 106 -18.14 -2.74 1.34
C GLY A 106 -17.43 -1.48 0.82
N PHE A 107 -17.01 -0.56 1.69
CA PHE A 107 -16.21 0.61 1.34
C PHE A 107 -15.18 0.91 2.45
N THR A 108 -13.93 1.04 2.06
CA THR A 108 -12.84 1.53 2.92
C THR A 108 -12.34 2.84 2.33
N PRO A 109 -12.41 3.96 3.05
CA PRO A 109 -12.02 5.25 2.51
C PRO A 109 -10.50 5.33 2.30
N PHE A 110 -10.12 5.79 1.11
CA PHE A 110 -8.79 6.28 0.76
C PHE A 110 -8.93 7.69 0.23
N TYR A 111 -7.95 8.54 0.49
CA TYR A 111 -7.99 9.93 0.06
C TYR A 111 -6.91 10.21 -0.98
N PRO A 112 -7.22 11.04 -1.99
CA PRO A 112 -6.25 11.42 -2.99
C PRO A 112 -5.14 12.29 -2.40
N GLY A 113 -3.96 12.17 -2.99
CA GLY A 113 -2.77 12.94 -2.62
C GLY A 113 -1.90 13.25 -3.84
N PRO A 114 -0.76 13.92 -3.63
CA PRO A 114 0.17 14.28 -4.71
C PRO A 114 1.02 13.10 -5.19
N GLY A 115 0.57 11.88 -5.01
CA GLY A 115 1.26 10.64 -5.33
C GLY A 115 1.28 9.67 -4.15
N LEU A 116 2.18 8.69 -4.18
CA LEU A 116 2.41 7.76 -3.08
C LEU A 116 3.47 8.32 -2.14
N GLY A 117 3.17 8.30 -0.84
CA GLY A 117 4.14 8.51 0.21
C GLY A 117 4.77 7.21 0.71
N GLY A 118 5.82 7.34 1.50
CA GLY A 118 6.50 6.22 2.12
C GLY A 118 7.55 5.54 1.23
N HIS A 119 8.17 4.49 1.77
CA HIS A 119 9.27 3.78 1.12
C HIS A 119 8.79 2.51 0.40
N CYS A 120 7.92 1.71 1.03
CA CYS A 120 7.53 0.39 0.54
C CYS A 120 6.43 0.45 -0.53
N ILE A 121 5.41 1.31 -0.34
CA ILE A 121 4.23 1.34 -1.24
C ILE A 121 4.60 1.71 -2.69
N PRO A 122 5.54 2.61 -2.97
CA PRO A 122 5.97 2.91 -4.34
C PRO A 122 6.83 1.81 -4.99
N ILE A 123 7.40 0.89 -4.22
CA ILE A 123 8.44 -0.05 -4.70
C ILE A 123 7.94 -1.50 -4.69
N ASP A 124 7.37 -1.96 -3.57
CA ASP A 124 7.00 -3.37 -3.38
C ASP A 124 6.06 -3.94 -4.45
N PRO A 125 5.05 -3.19 -4.96
CA PRO A 125 4.19 -3.68 -6.04
C PRO A 125 4.97 -4.07 -7.30
N PHE A 126 6.05 -3.35 -7.61
CA PHE A 126 6.85 -3.62 -8.80
C PHE A 126 7.75 -4.85 -8.67
N TYR A 127 8.14 -5.24 -7.46
CA TYR A 127 8.79 -6.54 -7.24
C TYR A 127 7.87 -7.69 -7.63
N LEU A 128 6.59 -7.62 -7.25
CA LEU A 128 5.63 -8.64 -7.67
C LEU A 128 5.39 -8.60 -9.19
N THR A 129 5.29 -7.41 -9.78
CA THR A 129 5.17 -7.25 -11.23
C THR A 129 6.33 -7.91 -11.97
N TRP A 130 7.55 -7.65 -11.52
CA TRP A 130 8.75 -8.28 -12.09
C TRP A 130 8.70 -9.80 -11.93
N LYS A 131 8.36 -10.29 -10.75
CA LYS A 131 8.28 -11.73 -10.47
C LYS A 131 7.18 -12.42 -11.26
N ALA A 132 6.02 -11.79 -11.42
CA ALA A 132 4.89 -12.32 -12.17
C ALA A 132 5.23 -12.61 -13.65
N ARG A 133 6.12 -11.83 -14.24
CA ARG A 133 6.58 -12.04 -15.62
C ARG A 133 7.31 -13.37 -15.82
N GLU A 134 7.98 -13.91 -14.80
CA GLU A 134 8.59 -15.24 -14.85
C GLU A 134 7.54 -16.35 -15.01
N TYR A 135 6.28 -16.07 -14.63
CA TYR A 135 5.13 -16.95 -14.78
C TYR A 135 4.25 -16.59 -15.99
N GLY A 136 4.73 -15.68 -16.86
CA GLY A 136 3.98 -15.24 -18.05
C GLY A 136 2.77 -14.34 -17.74
N ILE A 137 2.72 -13.73 -16.55
CA ILE A 137 1.59 -12.90 -16.09
C ILE A 137 1.99 -11.43 -16.11
N ASN A 138 1.12 -10.58 -16.69
CA ASN A 138 1.20 -9.13 -16.60
C ASN A 138 0.22 -8.62 -15.54
N THR A 139 0.71 -7.84 -14.59
CA THR A 139 -0.05 -7.33 -13.43
C THR A 139 -0.70 -5.98 -13.76
N ARG A 140 -1.73 -5.97 -14.61
CA ARG A 140 -2.33 -4.75 -15.17
C ARG A 140 -2.77 -3.74 -14.11
N PHE A 141 -3.48 -4.18 -13.06
CA PHE A 141 -3.95 -3.27 -11.99
C PHE A 141 -2.80 -2.64 -11.21
N ILE A 142 -1.74 -3.39 -10.96
CA ILE A 142 -0.58 -2.93 -10.20
C ILE A 142 0.20 -1.92 -11.03
N GLU A 143 0.46 -2.22 -12.30
CA GLU A 143 1.19 -1.35 -13.21
C GLU A 143 0.41 -0.05 -13.45
N LEU A 144 -0.89 -0.14 -13.75
CA LEU A 144 -1.76 1.03 -13.96
C LEU A 144 -1.83 1.92 -12.70
N ALA A 145 -2.00 1.34 -11.52
CA ALA A 145 -2.00 2.10 -10.27
C ALA A 145 -0.68 2.84 -10.06
N GLY A 146 0.44 2.20 -10.40
CA GLY A 146 1.77 2.82 -10.37
C GLY A 146 1.89 4.01 -11.32
N GLU A 147 1.40 3.88 -12.55
CA GLU A 147 1.38 4.96 -13.56
C GLU A 147 0.55 6.15 -13.07
N VAL A 148 -0.68 5.90 -12.62
CA VAL A 148 -1.58 6.95 -12.10
C VAL A 148 -0.95 7.68 -10.93
N ASN A 149 -0.44 6.96 -9.94
CA ASN A 149 0.16 7.55 -8.75
C ASN A 149 1.42 8.36 -9.07
N THR A 150 2.23 7.89 -10.02
CA THR A 150 3.46 8.58 -10.45
C THR A 150 3.16 9.85 -11.24
N ALA A 151 2.03 9.93 -11.94
CA ALA A 151 1.60 11.10 -12.69
C ALA A 151 1.03 12.23 -11.80
N MET A 152 0.55 11.91 -10.58
CA MET A 152 -0.11 12.88 -9.69
C MET A 152 0.72 14.11 -9.34
N PRO A 153 2.03 14.04 -9.05
CA PRO A 153 2.82 15.24 -8.75
C PRO A 153 2.77 16.26 -9.89
N GLN A 154 2.86 15.81 -11.14
CA GLN A 154 2.80 16.70 -12.31
C GLN A 154 1.41 17.31 -12.49
N TRP A 155 0.36 16.54 -12.24
CA TRP A 155 -1.01 17.04 -12.25
C TRP A 155 -1.21 18.15 -11.21
N VAL A 156 -0.70 17.95 -9.98
CA VAL A 156 -0.75 18.96 -8.90
C VAL A 156 0.00 20.23 -9.30
N VAL A 157 1.21 20.09 -9.87
CA VAL A 157 1.98 21.24 -10.37
C VAL A 157 1.19 21.98 -11.45
N GLY A 158 0.54 21.27 -12.37
CA GLY A 158 -0.35 21.87 -13.37
C GLY A 158 -1.47 22.70 -12.75
N LYS A 159 -2.14 22.18 -11.73
CA LYS A 159 -3.20 22.92 -11.00
C LYS A 159 -2.67 24.18 -10.29
N VAL A 160 -1.45 24.13 -9.75
CA VAL A 160 -0.81 25.30 -9.14
C VAL A 160 -0.53 26.36 -10.23
N ILE A 161 -0.04 25.94 -11.40
CA ILE A 161 0.21 26.85 -12.53
C ILE A 161 -1.09 27.53 -12.96
N ASP A 162 -2.16 26.75 -13.14
CA ASP A 162 -3.47 27.27 -13.54
C ASP A 162 -3.98 28.31 -12.53
N ALA A 163 -3.95 27.99 -11.24
CA ALA A 163 -4.39 28.90 -10.16
C ALA A 163 -3.56 30.19 -10.05
N LEU A 164 -2.27 30.13 -10.34
CA LEU A 164 -1.40 31.30 -10.39
C LEU A 164 -1.70 32.16 -11.63
N ASN A 165 -1.89 31.52 -12.78
CA ASN A 165 -2.22 32.21 -14.03
C ASN A 165 -3.56 32.95 -13.94
N GLU A 166 -4.58 32.39 -13.29
CA GLU A 166 -5.86 33.06 -13.02
C GLU A 166 -5.67 34.36 -12.21
N LYS A 167 -4.62 34.43 -11.39
CA LYS A 167 -4.23 35.62 -10.61
C LYS A 167 -3.22 36.52 -11.34
N GLY A 168 -2.91 36.23 -12.59
CA GLY A 168 -1.89 36.96 -13.37
C GLY A 168 -0.46 36.79 -12.85
N GLN A 169 -0.18 35.70 -12.15
CA GLN A 169 1.13 35.40 -11.55
C GLN A 169 1.84 34.27 -12.29
N SER A 170 3.17 34.34 -12.33
CA SER A 170 4.03 33.27 -12.84
C SER A 170 4.42 32.30 -11.74
N LEU A 171 4.55 31.00 -12.07
CA LEU A 171 5.10 30.00 -11.14
C LEU A 171 6.53 30.36 -10.70
N LYS A 172 7.35 30.92 -11.62
CA LYS A 172 8.72 31.31 -11.31
C LYS A 172 8.74 32.46 -10.32
N GLY A 173 9.24 32.20 -9.11
CA GLY A 173 9.36 33.17 -8.02
C GLY A 173 8.09 33.31 -7.17
N ALA A 174 7.02 32.57 -7.44
CA ALA A 174 5.86 32.53 -6.58
C ALA A 174 6.19 31.87 -5.23
N LYS A 175 5.64 32.41 -4.15
CA LYS A 175 5.58 31.75 -2.84
C LYS A 175 4.27 30.94 -2.80
N ILE A 176 4.39 29.66 -2.56
CA ILE A 176 3.27 28.71 -2.49
C ILE A 176 3.13 28.22 -1.06
#